data_846b87c790453295986efcdc11317148
#
_entry.id   846b87c790453295986efcdc11317148
#
_cell.length_a   1.000
_cell.length_b   1.000
_cell.length_c   1.000
_cell.angle_alpha   90.00
_cell.angle_beta   90.00
_cell.angle_gamma   90.00
#
_symmetry.space_group_name_H-M   'P 1'
#
loop_
_entity.id
_entity.type
_entity.pdbx_description
1 polymer ?
#
loop_
_entity_poly.entity_id
_entity_poly.type
_entity_poly.pdbx_seq_one_letter_code
_entity_poly.pdbx_strand_id
1 'polypeptide(L)'
;MRYFIGTVGVVAFCLSLAACATPVTRHALAPAELGAATTTSEMERRLSEPGPVVFRRETFAYWTGGRGSFLDLGAPASVAAGIGPGPERATIYAYSLKHPRFGLYLIDAGISDALPSRLNPVMRYGLNQLAPAIEQTTVQWAAREGGPRGVFVTHLHFDHIGGLIDLPPSTTVFVGPGEAEERHWTNTLLGNPADAILKGFGPLQVWRFQPDLSGAFRGIVDVFGDGSVWALWTPGHSSGSTSYLVRTTEGPKLIVGDAVHTRLGWEQALPQAVIPGFDPDLSADSFERLKQFAERHPEIEIFLGHQPLEGQS
;
A
#
# COMPACT_ATOMS: atom_id res chain seq x y z
N MET A 1 25.40 -29.66 37.77
CA MET A 1 25.37 -28.20 37.70
C MET A 1 25.81 -27.75 36.28
N ARG A 2 25.04 -28.04 35.28
CA ARG A 2 25.21 -27.60 33.87
C ARG A 2 23.82 -27.66 33.26
N TYR A 3 23.16 -26.52 33.02
CA TYR A 3 22.03 -26.25 32.10
C TYR A 3 21.25 -24.98 32.54
N PHE A 4 21.97 -23.87 32.80
CA PHE A 4 21.25 -22.60 33.09
C PHE A 4 21.79 -21.37 32.32
N ILE A 5 22.70 -21.56 31.36
CA ILE A 5 23.34 -20.43 30.65
C ILE A 5 22.71 -20.18 29.26
N GLY A 6 21.96 -21.16 28.69
CA GLY A 6 21.44 -21.04 27.33
C GLY A 6 20.22 -20.11 27.18
N THR A 7 19.32 -20.15 28.16
CA THR A 7 18.00 -19.44 28.04
C THR A 7 18.09 -17.94 28.32
N VAL A 8 18.96 -17.52 29.22
CA VAL A 8 19.13 -16.08 29.55
C VAL A 8 19.80 -15.33 28.40
N GLY A 9 20.76 -15.97 27.70
CA GLY A 9 21.47 -15.36 26.57
C GLY A 9 20.57 -15.13 25.36
N VAL A 10 19.66 -16.06 25.06
CA VAL A 10 18.72 -15.92 23.92
C VAL A 10 17.67 -14.85 24.20
N VAL A 11 17.10 -14.79 25.42
CA VAL A 11 16.12 -13.77 25.81
C VAL A 11 16.77 -12.38 25.83
N ALA A 12 17.99 -12.24 26.35
CA ALA A 12 18.69 -10.96 26.36
C ALA A 12 19.07 -10.49 24.93
N PHE A 13 19.40 -11.41 24.03
CA PHE A 13 19.66 -11.09 22.61
C PHE A 13 18.40 -10.66 21.87
N CYS A 14 17.26 -11.35 22.08
CA CYS A 14 15.97 -10.95 21.53
C CYS A 14 15.48 -9.61 22.06
N LEU A 15 15.67 -9.34 23.36
CA LEU A 15 15.31 -8.04 23.96
C LEU A 15 16.22 -6.90 23.46
N SER A 16 17.49 -7.18 23.17
CA SER A 16 18.41 -6.18 22.61
C SER A 16 18.11 -5.84 21.15
N LEU A 17 17.63 -6.80 20.36
CA LEU A 17 17.19 -6.56 18.98
C LEU A 17 15.91 -5.72 18.92
N ALA A 18 14.95 -5.95 19.81
CA ALA A 18 13.74 -5.13 19.90
C ALA A 18 14.06 -3.67 20.32
N ALA A 19 15.06 -3.47 21.18
CA ALA A 19 15.51 -2.13 21.57
C ALA A 19 16.21 -1.36 20.44
N CYS A 20 16.69 -2.05 19.39
CA CYS A 20 17.37 -1.45 18.23
C CYS A 20 16.44 -1.24 17.02
N ALA A 21 15.15 -1.59 17.09
CA ALA A 21 14.23 -1.39 15.99
C ALA A 21 14.00 0.11 15.72
N THR A 22 14.15 0.53 14.46
CA THR A 22 13.93 1.91 14.03
C THR A 22 12.61 2.06 13.25
N PRO A 23 11.96 3.22 13.31
CA PRO A 23 10.70 3.45 12.59
C PRO A 23 10.88 3.34 11.07
N VAL A 24 9.79 3.13 10.35
CA VAL A 24 9.75 3.11 8.88
C VAL A 24 10.23 4.45 8.33
N THR A 25 9.84 5.55 8.94
CA THR A 25 10.43 6.85 8.65
C THR A 25 10.48 7.73 9.89
N ARG A 26 11.45 8.66 9.93
CA ARG A 26 11.52 9.75 10.90
C ARG A 26 10.95 11.06 10.37
N HIS A 27 10.26 10.98 9.22
CA HIS A 27 9.66 12.14 8.60
C HIS A 27 8.59 12.74 9.52
N ALA A 28 8.46 14.07 9.51
CA ALA A 28 7.47 14.75 10.33
C ALA A 28 6.04 14.33 9.95
N LEU A 29 5.16 14.23 10.94
CA LEU A 29 3.76 13.85 10.77
C LEU A 29 2.86 15.02 11.14
N ALA A 30 1.73 15.14 10.45
CA ALA A 30 0.66 16.06 10.78
C ALA A 30 -0.70 15.36 10.57
N PRO A 31 -1.74 15.72 11.29
CA PRO A 31 -3.09 15.25 10.99
C PRO A 31 -3.50 15.68 9.59
N ALA A 32 -4.15 14.80 8.83
CA ALA A 32 -4.62 15.14 7.49
C ALA A 32 -5.57 16.33 7.49
N GLU A 33 -5.33 17.26 6.57
CA GLU A 33 -6.21 18.44 6.33
C GLU A 33 -7.46 18.06 5.54
N LEU A 34 -7.37 17.01 4.70
CA LEU A 34 -8.50 16.39 4.04
C LEU A 34 -9.12 15.30 4.94
N GLY A 35 -10.34 14.92 4.60
CA GLY A 35 -11.06 13.84 5.27
C GLY A 35 -12.20 14.33 6.13
N ALA A 36 -13.40 13.89 5.78
CA ALA A 36 -14.62 14.09 6.53
C ALA A 36 -15.09 12.79 7.17
N ALA A 37 -15.77 12.90 8.31
CA ALA A 37 -16.42 11.74 8.93
C ALA A 37 -17.51 11.19 8.00
N THR A 38 -17.59 9.87 7.92
CA THR A 38 -18.58 9.15 7.12
C THR A 38 -18.85 7.78 7.72
N THR A 39 -19.78 7.05 7.16
CA THR A 39 -20.10 5.65 7.53
C THR A 39 -20.13 4.78 6.28
N THR A 40 -19.94 3.47 6.45
CA THR A 40 -20.11 2.52 5.34
C THR A 40 -21.50 2.64 4.71
N SER A 41 -22.55 2.80 5.49
CA SER A 41 -23.90 2.96 4.95
C SER A 41 -24.07 4.23 4.10
N GLU A 42 -23.39 5.33 4.43
CA GLU A 42 -23.38 6.54 3.59
C GLU A 42 -22.61 6.34 2.31
N MET A 43 -21.48 5.66 2.38
CA MET A 43 -20.67 5.28 1.23
C MET A 43 -21.47 4.36 0.29
N GLU A 44 -22.04 3.25 0.81
CA GLU A 44 -22.82 2.28 0.03
C GLU A 44 -24.01 2.91 -0.72
N ARG A 45 -24.74 3.84 -0.07
CA ARG A 45 -25.85 4.55 -0.74
C ARG A 45 -25.43 5.33 -1.98
N ARG A 46 -24.15 5.71 -2.07
CA ARG A 46 -23.64 6.47 -3.21
C ARG A 46 -23.06 5.62 -4.34
N LEU A 47 -22.82 4.34 -4.10
CA LEU A 47 -22.15 3.47 -5.09
C LEU A 47 -22.99 3.24 -6.35
N SER A 48 -24.31 3.32 -6.26
CA SER A 48 -25.21 3.15 -7.40
C SER A 48 -25.20 4.34 -8.38
N GLU A 49 -24.61 5.47 -7.99
CA GLU A 49 -24.54 6.67 -8.83
C GLU A 49 -23.13 6.86 -9.38
N PRO A 50 -22.97 7.21 -10.67
CA PRO A 50 -21.66 7.59 -11.21
C PRO A 50 -21.03 8.71 -10.39
N GLY A 51 -19.73 8.62 -10.17
CA GLY A 51 -18.98 9.66 -9.46
C GLY A 51 -18.42 10.73 -10.40
N PRO A 52 -17.83 11.79 -9.83
CA PRO A 52 -17.26 12.87 -10.62
C PRO A 52 -15.82 12.60 -11.07
N VAL A 53 -15.16 11.54 -10.57
CA VAL A 53 -13.73 11.35 -10.74
C VAL A 53 -13.42 10.67 -12.08
N VAL A 54 -12.56 11.27 -12.89
CA VAL A 54 -11.93 10.57 -14.01
C VAL A 54 -10.73 9.80 -13.46
N PHE A 55 -10.78 8.48 -13.63
CA PHE A 55 -9.81 7.53 -13.09
C PHE A 55 -8.98 6.89 -14.20
N ARG A 56 -7.69 6.69 -13.95
CA ARG A 56 -6.84 5.88 -14.83
C ARG A 56 -5.86 5.07 -13.99
N ARG A 57 -5.72 3.79 -14.32
CA ARG A 57 -4.59 2.97 -13.87
C ARG A 57 -3.39 3.27 -14.76
N GLU A 58 -2.27 3.61 -14.16
CA GLU A 58 -1.02 3.90 -14.83
C GLU A 58 -0.01 2.80 -14.50
N THR A 59 0.55 2.16 -15.53
CA THR A 59 1.64 1.18 -15.36
C THR A 59 2.98 1.91 -15.44
N PHE A 60 3.85 1.70 -14.46
CA PHE A 60 5.16 2.35 -14.39
C PHE A 60 6.30 1.38 -14.64
N ALA A 61 6.26 0.22 -14.04
CA ALA A 61 7.28 -0.81 -14.20
C ALA A 61 6.71 -2.19 -13.88
N TYR A 62 7.48 -3.21 -14.21
CA TYR A 62 7.18 -4.58 -13.79
C TYR A 62 8.47 -5.37 -13.60
N TRP A 63 8.39 -6.40 -12.76
CA TRP A 63 9.44 -7.41 -12.60
C TRP A 63 8.82 -8.79 -12.49
N THR A 64 9.67 -9.82 -12.56
CA THR A 64 9.27 -11.19 -12.27
C THR A 64 9.98 -11.66 -11.02
N GLY A 65 9.22 -12.02 -10.00
CA GLY A 65 9.71 -12.59 -8.76
C GLY A 65 9.30 -14.06 -8.58
N GLY A 66 9.76 -14.66 -7.50
CA GLY A 66 9.23 -15.97 -7.09
C GLY A 66 7.87 -15.82 -6.42
N ARG A 67 6.93 -16.74 -6.67
CA ARG A 67 5.60 -16.75 -6.06
C ARG A 67 5.64 -16.65 -4.53
N GLY A 68 6.61 -17.30 -3.89
CA GLY A 68 6.83 -17.22 -2.44
C GLY A 68 7.22 -15.85 -1.91
N SER A 69 7.48 -14.84 -2.77
CA SER A 69 7.65 -13.45 -2.34
C SER A 69 6.31 -12.73 -2.11
N PHE A 70 5.22 -13.29 -2.62
CA PHE A 70 3.88 -12.72 -2.54
C PHE A 70 2.91 -13.55 -1.71
N LEU A 71 3.08 -14.88 -1.73
CA LEU A 71 2.18 -15.84 -1.07
C LEU A 71 2.96 -16.73 -0.09
N ASP A 72 2.36 -17.01 1.05
CA ASP A 72 2.85 -18.04 1.97
C ASP A 72 2.56 -19.44 1.39
N LEU A 73 3.54 -20.00 0.68
CA LEU A 73 3.42 -21.32 0.06
C LEU A 73 3.39 -22.47 1.08
N GLY A 74 3.82 -22.22 2.33
CA GLY A 74 3.79 -23.19 3.43
C GLY A 74 2.47 -23.20 4.19
N ALA A 75 1.63 -22.21 3.98
CA ALA A 75 0.33 -22.13 4.65
C ALA A 75 -0.59 -23.30 4.27
N PRO A 76 -1.40 -23.84 5.21
CA PRO A 76 -2.30 -24.95 4.93
C PRO A 76 -3.22 -24.71 3.72
N ALA A 77 -3.71 -23.48 3.53
CA ALA A 77 -4.54 -23.13 2.39
C ALA A 77 -3.79 -23.24 1.06
N SER A 78 -2.55 -22.74 0.98
CA SER A 78 -1.72 -22.81 -0.22
C SER A 78 -1.36 -24.27 -0.57
N VAL A 79 -1.02 -25.07 0.45
CA VAL A 79 -0.73 -26.50 0.28
C VAL A 79 -1.97 -27.27 -0.19
N ALA A 80 -3.14 -27.02 0.42
CA ALA A 80 -4.41 -27.66 0.05
C ALA A 80 -4.84 -27.29 -1.39
N ALA A 81 -4.56 -26.05 -1.81
CA ALA A 81 -4.83 -25.59 -3.18
C ALA A 81 -3.78 -26.07 -4.20
N GLY A 82 -2.75 -26.82 -3.79
CA GLY A 82 -1.69 -27.29 -4.67
C GLY A 82 -0.78 -26.20 -5.22
N ILE A 83 -0.71 -25.05 -4.52
CA ILE A 83 0.07 -23.90 -4.97
C ILE A 83 1.54 -24.09 -4.58
N GLY A 84 2.38 -24.29 -5.58
CA GLY A 84 3.83 -24.44 -5.43
C GLY A 84 4.63 -23.22 -5.92
N PRO A 85 5.98 -23.31 -5.81
CA PRO A 85 6.89 -22.30 -6.33
C PRO A 85 6.70 -22.09 -7.84
N GLY A 86 6.93 -20.87 -8.29
CA GLY A 86 6.83 -20.50 -9.69
C GLY A 86 7.14 -19.02 -9.87
N PRO A 87 7.26 -18.54 -11.11
CA PRO A 87 7.40 -17.12 -11.38
C PRO A 87 6.05 -16.39 -11.21
N GLU A 88 6.13 -15.18 -10.68
CA GLU A 88 5.00 -14.24 -10.61
C GLU A 88 5.44 -12.89 -11.15
N ARG A 89 4.66 -12.35 -12.08
CA ARG A 89 4.86 -10.99 -12.57
C ARG A 89 4.21 -10.02 -11.60
N ALA A 90 4.97 -9.07 -11.13
CA ALA A 90 4.50 -7.96 -10.32
C ALA A 90 4.65 -6.65 -11.09
N THR A 91 3.67 -5.78 -10.98
CA THR A 91 3.62 -4.50 -11.69
C THR A 91 3.55 -3.36 -10.68
N ILE A 92 4.31 -2.31 -10.92
CA ILE A 92 4.21 -1.06 -10.18
C ILE A 92 3.14 -0.21 -10.85
N TYR A 93 2.06 0.02 -10.12
CA TYR A 93 0.96 0.88 -10.52
C TYR A 93 0.99 2.21 -9.77
N ALA A 94 0.38 3.22 -10.36
CA ALA A 94 -0.23 4.33 -9.67
C ALA A 94 -1.58 4.61 -10.34
N TYR A 95 -2.46 5.29 -9.61
CA TYR A 95 -3.80 5.57 -10.15
C TYR A 95 -4.04 7.06 -10.13
N SER A 96 -4.31 7.64 -11.30
CA SER A 96 -4.59 9.07 -11.41
C SER A 96 -6.08 9.34 -11.18
N LEU A 97 -6.35 10.31 -10.30
CA LEU A 97 -7.68 10.76 -9.91
C LEU A 97 -7.85 12.22 -10.30
N LYS A 98 -8.54 12.50 -11.39
CA LYS A 98 -8.85 13.87 -11.80
C LYS A 98 -10.24 14.24 -11.32
N HIS A 99 -10.30 14.97 -10.22
CA HIS A 99 -11.53 15.46 -9.63
C HIS A 99 -11.87 16.86 -10.17
N PRO A 100 -13.10 17.13 -10.64
CA PRO A 100 -13.45 18.42 -11.28
C PRO A 100 -13.28 19.62 -10.33
N ARG A 101 -13.48 19.43 -9.03
CA ARG A 101 -13.37 20.49 -8.02
C ARG A 101 -12.00 20.52 -7.33
N PHE A 102 -11.44 19.35 -7.02
CA PHE A 102 -10.23 19.24 -6.19
C PHE A 102 -8.95 19.14 -7.01
N GLY A 103 -9.04 18.82 -8.31
CA GLY A 103 -7.89 18.72 -9.21
C GLY A 103 -7.30 17.31 -9.29
N LEU A 104 -6.02 17.21 -9.60
CA LEU A 104 -5.33 15.94 -9.85
C LEU A 104 -4.68 15.41 -8.58
N TYR A 105 -4.92 14.15 -8.27
CA TYR A 105 -4.29 13.37 -7.21
C TYR A 105 -3.81 12.03 -7.76
N LEU A 106 -2.88 11.40 -7.05
CA LEU A 106 -2.48 10.02 -7.29
C LEU A 106 -2.85 9.13 -6.08
N ILE A 107 -3.16 7.87 -6.35
CA ILE A 107 -3.00 6.78 -5.38
C ILE A 107 -1.70 6.07 -5.76
N ASP A 108 -0.76 5.99 -4.82
CA ASP A 108 0.64 5.61 -5.01
C ASP A 108 1.38 6.50 -6.03
N ALA A 109 2.69 6.35 -6.14
CA ALA A 109 3.51 7.33 -6.84
C ALA A 109 4.24 6.79 -8.08
N GLY A 110 4.12 5.50 -8.41
CA GLY A 110 4.90 4.90 -9.48
C GLY A 110 6.39 4.78 -9.13
N ILE A 111 7.27 5.05 -10.08
CA ILE A 111 8.72 4.86 -9.92
C ILE A 111 9.53 6.00 -10.55
N SER A 112 10.75 6.21 -10.02
CA SER A 112 11.74 7.14 -10.53
C SER A 112 13.01 6.42 -10.97
N ASP A 113 13.62 6.84 -12.08
CA ASP A 113 14.97 6.41 -12.49
C ASP A 113 16.04 6.78 -11.44
N ALA A 114 15.78 7.79 -10.62
CA ALA A 114 16.68 8.20 -9.55
C ALA A 114 16.59 7.33 -8.30
N LEU A 115 15.60 6.42 -8.19
CA LEU A 115 15.40 5.57 -7.02
C LEU A 115 16.65 4.80 -6.59
N PRO A 116 17.43 4.13 -7.49
CA PRO A 116 18.65 3.42 -7.10
C PRO A 116 19.67 4.31 -6.41
N SER A 117 19.73 5.60 -6.75
CA SER A 117 20.67 6.56 -6.16
C SER A 117 20.28 6.98 -4.73
N ARG A 118 19.03 6.77 -4.34
CA ARG A 118 18.49 7.05 -3.00
C ARG A 118 18.63 5.88 -2.04
N LEU A 119 18.83 4.68 -2.57
CA LEU A 119 18.96 3.46 -1.77
C LEU A 119 20.40 3.26 -1.28
N ASN A 120 20.57 2.66 -0.11
CA ASN A 120 21.86 2.20 0.35
C ASN A 120 22.39 1.06 -0.55
N PRO A 121 23.69 0.69 -0.46
CA PRO A 121 24.28 -0.31 -1.36
C PRO A 121 23.58 -1.67 -1.34
N VAL A 122 23.09 -2.13 -0.19
CA VAL A 122 22.43 -3.44 -0.05
C VAL A 122 21.08 -3.43 -0.75
N MET A 123 20.27 -2.41 -0.48
CA MET A 123 18.95 -2.27 -1.11
C MET A 123 19.06 -2.02 -2.61
N ARG A 124 20.05 -1.21 -3.02
CA ARG A 124 20.35 -1.00 -4.44
C ARG A 124 20.74 -2.30 -5.14
N TYR A 125 21.55 -3.12 -4.49
CA TYR A 125 21.89 -4.44 -5.03
C TYR A 125 20.63 -5.30 -5.18
N GLY A 126 19.76 -5.37 -4.18
CA GLY A 126 18.48 -6.07 -4.23
C GLY A 126 17.59 -5.58 -5.38
N LEU A 127 17.42 -4.27 -5.52
CA LEU A 127 16.64 -3.67 -6.62
C LEU A 127 17.23 -4.03 -7.99
N ASN A 128 18.56 -4.01 -8.13
CA ASN A 128 19.23 -4.39 -9.36
C ASN A 128 19.04 -5.88 -9.71
N GLN A 129 18.90 -6.76 -8.69
CA GLN A 129 18.57 -8.17 -8.91
C GLN A 129 17.13 -8.37 -9.39
N LEU A 130 16.20 -7.56 -8.91
CA LEU A 130 14.82 -7.55 -9.42
C LEU A 130 14.75 -7.08 -10.87
N ALA A 131 15.69 -6.23 -11.29
CA ALA A 131 15.82 -5.68 -12.64
C ALA A 131 14.46 -5.23 -13.23
N PRO A 132 13.75 -4.29 -12.57
CA PRO A 132 12.45 -3.88 -13.04
C PRO A 132 12.53 -3.27 -14.43
N ALA A 133 11.65 -3.71 -15.33
CA ALA A 133 11.48 -3.09 -16.64
C ALA A 133 10.59 -1.86 -16.47
N ILE A 134 11.18 -0.68 -16.61
CA ILE A 134 10.49 0.61 -16.49
C ILE A 134 9.82 0.94 -17.82
N GLU A 135 8.50 1.11 -17.82
CA GLU A 135 7.70 1.54 -18.97
C GLU A 135 7.60 3.07 -19.03
N GLN A 136 7.41 3.70 -17.86
CA GLN A 136 7.46 5.15 -17.70
C GLN A 136 7.92 5.51 -16.29
N THR A 137 8.47 6.70 -16.12
CA THR A 137 8.80 7.27 -14.81
C THR A 137 7.74 8.28 -14.38
N THR A 138 7.72 8.60 -13.09
CA THR A 138 6.78 9.59 -12.56
C THR A 138 7.04 10.98 -13.12
N VAL A 139 8.29 11.33 -13.42
CA VAL A 139 8.61 12.60 -14.09
C VAL A 139 8.02 12.65 -15.52
N GLN A 140 8.07 11.56 -16.27
CA GLN A 140 7.47 11.47 -17.61
C GLN A 140 5.95 11.56 -17.55
N TRP A 141 5.34 10.87 -16.57
CA TRP A 141 3.91 10.96 -16.32
C TRP A 141 3.50 12.39 -15.95
N ALA A 142 4.19 13.03 -15.01
CA ALA A 142 3.88 14.39 -14.56
C ALA A 142 4.07 15.44 -15.66
N ALA A 143 5.03 15.23 -16.56
CA ALA A 143 5.23 16.10 -17.73
C ALA A 143 4.04 16.05 -18.71
N ARG A 144 3.34 14.91 -18.78
CA ARG A 144 2.19 14.72 -19.67
C ARG A 144 0.85 15.14 -19.01
N GLU A 145 0.64 14.76 -17.76
CA GLU A 145 -0.65 14.95 -17.08
C GLU A 145 -0.70 16.19 -16.17
N GLY A 146 0.45 16.76 -15.85
CA GLY A 146 0.61 17.79 -14.83
C GLY A 146 0.98 17.20 -13.46
N GLY A 147 1.54 18.03 -12.57
CA GLY A 147 1.88 17.61 -11.21
C GLY A 147 0.63 17.39 -10.34
N PRO A 148 0.55 16.32 -9.56
CA PRO A 148 -0.56 16.11 -8.65
C PRO A 148 -0.50 17.09 -7.46
N ARG A 149 -1.66 17.46 -6.91
CA ARG A 149 -1.76 18.25 -5.68
C ARG A 149 -1.35 17.43 -4.45
N GLY A 150 -1.59 16.13 -4.51
CA GLY A 150 -1.22 15.21 -3.44
C GLY A 150 -1.21 13.77 -3.91
N VAL A 151 -0.59 12.93 -3.08
CA VAL A 151 -0.50 11.49 -3.28
C VAL A 151 -1.10 10.80 -2.05
N PHE A 152 -2.08 9.97 -2.28
CA PHE A 152 -2.69 9.08 -1.30
C PHE A 152 -1.92 7.76 -1.36
N VAL A 153 -1.01 7.49 -0.44
CA VAL A 153 -0.26 6.23 -0.50
C VAL A 153 -1.04 5.10 0.16
N THR A 154 -0.96 3.92 -0.45
CA THR A 154 -1.51 2.71 0.17
C THR A 154 -0.65 2.33 1.38
N HIS A 155 0.67 2.44 1.26
CA HIS A 155 1.66 2.22 2.33
C HIS A 155 3.06 2.72 1.89
N LEU A 156 4.07 2.67 2.77
CA LEU A 156 5.39 3.30 2.53
C LEU A 156 6.46 2.34 1.97
N HIS A 157 6.11 1.25 1.29
CA HIS A 157 7.11 0.47 0.57
C HIS A 157 7.61 1.21 -0.68
N PHE A 158 8.86 0.93 -1.04
CA PHE A 158 9.58 1.71 -2.07
C PHE A 158 8.93 1.62 -3.46
N ASP A 159 8.25 0.54 -3.77
CA ASP A 159 7.54 0.31 -5.04
C ASP A 159 6.17 1.01 -5.12
N HIS A 160 5.68 1.59 -4.01
CA HIS A 160 4.51 2.45 -3.95
C HIS A 160 4.87 3.94 -3.86
N ILE A 161 6.02 4.25 -3.27
CA ILE A 161 6.44 5.65 -3.06
C ILE A 161 7.65 6.07 -3.89
N GLY A 162 8.28 5.17 -4.63
CA GLY A 162 9.53 5.42 -5.35
C GLY A 162 9.47 6.58 -6.34
N GLY A 163 8.31 6.84 -6.92
CA GLY A 163 8.06 7.95 -7.82
C GLY A 163 7.93 9.31 -7.15
N LEU A 164 7.76 9.38 -5.81
CA LEU A 164 7.74 10.67 -5.09
C LEU A 164 9.01 11.50 -5.36
N ILE A 165 10.14 10.84 -5.61
CA ILE A 165 11.42 11.50 -5.92
C ILE A 165 11.29 12.49 -7.09
N ASP A 166 10.40 12.21 -8.02
CA ASP A 166 10.17 12.99 -9.25
C ASP A 166 9.13 14.09 -9.08
N LEU A 167 8.43 14.12 -7.94
CA LEU A 167 7.40 15.11 -7.67
C LEU A 167 7.95 16.32 -6.90
N PRO A 168 7.32 17.49 -7.06
CA PRO A 168 7.70 18.67 -6.28
C PRO A 168 7.60 18.41 -4.77
N PRO A 169 8.55 18.89 -3.95
CA PRO A 169 8.47 18.77 -2.48
C PRO A 169 7.21 19.40 -1.84
N SER A 170 6.52 20.25 -2.58
CA SER A 170 5.23 20.84 -2.17
C SER A 170 4.04 19.90 -2.36
N THR A 171 4.23 18.75 -2.99
CA THR A 171 3.19 17.72 -3.14
C THR A 171 2.85 17.14 -1.77
N THR A 172 1.59 17.18 -1.38
CA THR A 172 1.14 16.63 -0.09
C THR A 172 1.08 15.11 -0.18
N VAL A 173 1.64 14.41 0.81
CA VAL A 173 1.61 12.93 0.88
C VAL A 173 0.75 12.51 2.07
N PHE A 174 -0.26 11.66 1.80
CA PHE A 174 -1.20 11.16 2.80
C PHE A 174 -0.93 9.68 3.09
N VAL A 175 -0.93 9.32 4.38
CA VAL A 175 -0.60 7.97 4.87
C VAL A 175 -1.63 7.49 5.89
N GLY A 176 -1.72 6.18 6.07
CA GLY A 176 -2.50 5.60 7.17
C GLY A 176 -1.83 5.76 8.53
N PRO A 177 -2.59 5.60 9.62
CA PRO A 177 -2.07 5.72 10.99
C PRO A 177 -1.11 4.58 11.31
N GLY A 178 0.00 4.91 11.99
CA GLY A 178 1.03 3.95 12.35
C GLY A 178 2.05 3.65 11.25
N GLU A 179 1.77 3.97 9.98
CA GLU A 179 2.59 3.64 8.83
C GLU A 179 4.03 4.12 8.94
N ALA A 180 4.21 5.35 9.35
CA ALA A 180 5.54 5.95 9.51
C ALA A 180 6.26 5.50 10.79
N GLU A 181 5.48 5.16 11.82
CA GLU A 181 5.95 4.93 13.19
C GLU A 181 6.28 3.46 13.47
N GLU A 182 5.81 2.55 12.63
CA GLU A 182 6.06 1.13 12.72
C GLU A 182 7.57 0.83 12.73
N ARG A 183 8.01 -0.05 13.64
CA ARG A 183 9.43 -0.24 13.93
C ARG A 183 9.91 -1.61 13.51
N HIS A 184 10.96 -1.64 12.66
CA HIS A 184 11.59 -2.88 12.22
C HIS A 184 13.07 -2.90 12.54
N TRP A 185 13.57 -4.03 13.03
CA TRP A 185 15.01 -4.22 13.26
C TRP A 185 15.81 -4.20 11.94
N THR A 186 15.20 -4.62 10.84
CA THR A 186 15.78 -4.57 9.49
C THR A 186 16.14 -3.16 9.08
N ASN A 187 15.34 -2.15 9.44
CA ASN A 187 15.62 -0.75 9.16
C ASN A 187 16.88 -0.24 9.86
N THR A 188 17.25 -0.83 11.00
CA THR A 188 18.51 -0.49 11.72
C THR A 188 19.74 -0.94 10.93
N LEU A 189 19.66 -2.06 10.23
CA LEU A 189 20.77 -2.62 9.46
C LEU A 189 20.81 -2.12 8.01
N LEU A 190 19.65 -2.05 7.38
CA LEU A 190 19.51 -1.74 5.96
C LEU A 190 19.25 -0.26 5.67
N GLY A 191 19.01 0.56 6.71
CA GLY A 191 18.54 1.93 6.56
C GLY A 191 17.08 1.95 6.09
N ASN A 192 16.54 3.16 5.96
CA ASN A 192 15.15 3.34 5.61
C ASN A 192 15.01 4.01 4.23
N PRO A 193 14.51 3.32 3.20
CA PRO A 193 14.30 3.92 1.89
C PRO A 193 13.31 5.09 1.93
N ALA A 194 12.28 5.03 2.79
CA ALA A 194 11.30 6.09 2.91
C ALA A 194 11.91 7.43 3.31
N ASP A 195 12.86 7.47 4.26
CA ASP A 195 13.55 8.72 4.64
C ASP A 195 14.28 9.37 3.45
N ALA A 196 14.91 8.56 2.61
CA ALA A 196 15.64 9.06 1.44
C ALA A 196 14.71 9.51 0.31
N ILE A 197 13.59 8.83 0.11
CA ILE A 197 12.57 9.14 -0.88
C ILE A 197 11.82 10.42 -0.49
N LEU A 198 11.41 10.52 0.78
CA LEU A 198 10.63 11.65 1.32
C LEU A 198 11.47 12.91 1.61
N LYS A 199 12.78 12.86 1.36
CA LYS A 199 13.67 13.98 1.65
C LYS A 199 13.23 15.27 0.96
N GLY A 200 12.91 16.29 1.76
CA GLY A 200 12.50 17.61 1.29
C GLY A 200 10.98 17.82 1.24
N PHE A 201 10.19 16.76 1.37
CA PHE A 201 8.74 16.90 1.47
C PHE A 201 8.30 17.55 2.79
N GLY A 202 7.11 18.14 2.80
CA GLY A 202 6.44 18.58 4.01
C GLY A 202 6.02 17.41 4.90
N PRO A 203 5.42 17.65 6.08
CA PRO A 203 4.94 16.58 6.95
C PRO A 203 3.97 15.64 6.25
N LEU A 204 4.11 14.33 6.49
CA LEU A 204 3.14 13.34 6.03
C LEU A 204 1.79 13.61 6.72
N GLN A 205 0.74 13.64 5.92
CA GLN A 205 -0.62 13.85 6.40
C GLN A 205 -1.24 12.51 6.80
N VAL A 206 -1.45 12.31 8.10
CA VAL A 206 -1.98 11.03 8.62
C VAL A 206 -3.50 11.06 8.62
N TRP A 207 -4.14 10.09 7.95
CA TRP A 207 -5.60 9.94 7.95
C TRP A 207 -6.15 9.80 9.37
N ARG A 208 -7.25 10.50 9.63
CA ARG A 208 -8.01 10.40 10.89
C ARG A 208 -9.24 9.55 10.66
N PHE A 209 -9.04 8.25 10.59
CA PHE A 209 -10.13 7.31 10.42
C PHE A 209 -11.12 7.40 11.58
N GLN A 210 -12.40 7.38 11.23
CA GLN A 210 -13.46 7.16 12.20
C GLN A 210 -13.72 5.65 12.30
N PRO A 211 -13.97 5.11 13.51
CA PRO A 211 -14.41 3.73 13.65
C PRO A 211 -15.68 3.50 12.83
N ASP A 212 -15.67 2.48 12.00
CA ASP A 212 -16.86 2.11 11.24
C ASP A 212 -17.80 1.28 12.12
N LEU A 213 -18.89 1.90 12.59
CA LEU A 213 -19.86 1.26 13.48
C LEU A 213 -20.64 0.13 12.81
N SER A 214 -20.68 0.06 11.48
CA SER A 214 -21.26 -1.08 10.75
C SER A 214 -20.37 -2.32 10.83
N GLY A 215 -19.10 -2.15 11.18
CA GLY A 215 -18.09 -3.22 11.24
C GLY A 215 -17.58 -3.68 9.86
N ALA A 216 -17.97 -3.03 8.76
CA ALA A 216 -17.49 -3.40 7.42
C ALA A 216 -15.98 -3.15 7.27
N PHE A 217 -15.49 -2.04 7.83
CA PHE A 217 -14.07 -1.71 7.86
C PHE A 217 -13.61 -1.34 9.27
N ARG A 218 -12.32 -1.36 9.55
CA ARG A 218 -11.77 -0.90 10.83
C ARG A 218 -11.88 0.60 11.01
N GLY A 219 -11.81 1.33 9.93
CA GLY A 219 -11.96 2.77 9.90
C GLY A 219 -12.17 3.26 8.47
N ILE A 220 -12.90 4.34 8.34
CA ILE A 220 -13.28 4.94 7.07
C ILE A 220 -13.23 6.47 7.17
N VAL A 221 -12.86 7.12 6.07
CA VAL A 221 -12.92 8.57 5.91
C VAL A 221 -13.30 8.94 4.48
N ASP A 222 -14.20 9.90 4.31
CA ASP A 222 -14.48 10.51 3.01
C ASP A 222 -13.40 11.56 2.71
N VAL A 223 -12.51 11.26 1.77
CA VAL A 223 -11.30 12.03 1.49
C VAL A 223 -11.60 13.49 1.19
N PHE A 224 -12.59 13.78 0.36
CA PHE A 224 -12.96 15.13 -0.06
C PHE A 224 -14.23 15.67 0.63
N GLY A 225 -14.93 14.83 1.39
CA GLY A 225 -16.19 15.19 2.04
C GLY A 225 -17.37 15.33 1.08
N ASP A 226 -17.26 14.80 -0.13
CA ASP A 226 -18.32 14.89 -1.15
C ASP A 226 -18.79 13.49 -1.63
N GLY A 227 -18.26 12.43 -1.03
CA GLY A 227 -18.60 11.06 -1.37
C GLY A 227 -18.06 10.62 -2.72
N SER A 228 -16.92 11.12 -3.14
CA SER A 228 -16.27 10.72 -4.40
C SER A 228 -15.10 9.76 -4.19
N VAL A 229 -14.37 9.90 -3.08
CA VAL A 229 -13.22 9.04 -2.73
C VAL A 229 -13.26 8.74 -1.24
N TRP A 230 -13.11 7.48 -0.89
CA TRP A 230 -12.96 7.04 0.50
C TRP A 230 -11.62 6.36 0.71
N ALA A 231 -10.96 6.65 1.83
CA ALA A 231 -9.87 5.87 2.36
C ALA A 231 -10.45 4.87 3.38
N LEU A 232 -9.99 3.63 3.30
CA LEU A 232 -10.42 2.50 4.12
C LEU A 232 -9.20 1.94 4.83
N TRP A 233 -9.21 1.90 6.15
CA TRP A 233 -8.07 1.37 6.89
C TRP A 233 -8.06 -0.16 6.84
N THR A 234 -7.05 -0.70 6.16
CA THR A 234 -6.87 -2.14 5.88
C THR A 234 -5.48 -2.61 6.35
N PRO A 235 -5.19 -2.52 7.67
CA PRO A 235 -3.87 -2.86 8.20
C PRO A 235 -3.58 -4.36 8.08
N GLY A 236 -2.29 -4.70 8.12
CA GLY A 236 -1.82 -6.08 8.14
C GLY A 236 -0.57 -6.27 7.28
N HIS A 237 -0.57 -5.83 6.02
CA HIS A 237 0.64 -5.77 5.21
C HIS A 237 1.65 -4.77 5.81
N SER A 238 1.15 -3.63 6.23
CA SER A 238 1.77 -2.69 7.16
C SER A 238 0.70 -2.15 8.12
N SER A 239 1.11 -1.48 9.20
CA SER A 239 0.17 -0.98 10.21
C SER A 239 -0.77 0.10 9.69
N GLY A 240 -0.31 0.91 8.73
CA GLY A 240 -1.08 1.99 8.12
C GLY A 240 -1.65 1.67 6.75
N SER A 241 -1.56 0.43 6.29
CA SER A 241 -2.10 0.04 4.98
C SER A 241 -3.51 0.54 4.76
N THR A 242 -3.72 1.19 3.63
CA THR A 242 -4.95 1.91 3.29
C THR A 242 -5.41 1.52 1.89
N SER A 243 -6.64 1.04 1.76
CA SER A 243 -7.31 0.84 0.49
C SER A 243 -8.12 2.08 0.13
N TYR A 244 -8.41 2.28 -1.15
CA TYR A 244 -9.18 3.44 -1.62
C TYR A 244 -10.34 3.01 -2.49
N LEU A 245 -11.54 3.50 -2.16
CA LEU A 245 -12.73 3.34 -2.99
C LEU A 245 -13.01 4.67 -3.69
N VAL A 246 -13.12 4.64 -5.01
CA VAL A 246 -13.28 5.80 -5.86
C VAL A 246 -14.55 5.68 -6.68
N ARG A 247 -15.47 6.64 -6.56
CA ARG A 247 -16.59 6.76 -7.48
C ARG A 247 -16.12 7.49 -8.73
N THR A 248 -16.02 6.75 -9.82
CA THR A 248 -15.58 7.29 -11.09
C THR A 248 -16.74 7.53 -12.04
N THR A 249 -16.47 8.23 -13.14
CA THR A 249 -17.44 8.42 -14.23
C THR A 249 -17.89 7.10 -14.89
N GLU A 250 -17.13 6.01 -14.66
CA GLU A 250 -17.34 4.68 -15.25
C GLU A 250 -17.80 3.65 -14.19
N GLY A 251 -18.20 4.09 -13.00
CA GLY A 251 -18.57 3.23 -11.88
C GLY A 251 -17.52 3.18 -10.78
N PRO A 252 -17.81 2.51 -9.66
CA PRO A 252 -16.91 2.48 -8.51
C PRO A 252 -15.70 1.58 -8.75
N LYS A 253 -14.54 2.01 -8.24
CA LYS A 253 -13.25 1.31 -8.33
C LYS A 253 -12.67 1.17 -6.91
N LEU A 254 -12.25 -0.04 -6.54
CA LEU A 254 -11.61 -0.33 -5.25
C LEU A 254 -10.14 -0.72 -5.46
N ILE A 255 -9.25 0.12 -5.02
CA ILE A 255 -7.81 -0.10 -5.03
C ILE A 255 -7.43 -0.66 -3.67
N VAL A 256 -7.10 -1.94 -3.60
CA VAL A 256 -6.82 -2.62 -2.32
C VAL A 256 -5.37 -2.49 -1.86
N GLY A 257 -4.47 -2.00 -2.73
CA GLY A 257 -3.04 -1.98 -2.47
C GLY A 257 -2.52 -3.37 -2.11
N ASP A 258 -1.54 -3.43 -1.23
CA ASP A 258 -0.93 -4.69 -0.80
C ASP A 258 -1.68 -5.38 0.34
N ALA A 259 -2.93 -4.98 0.62
CA ALA A 259 -3.83 -5.88 1.32
C ALA A 259 -4.01 -7.20 0.52
N VAL A 260 -3.84 -7.15 -0.82
CA VAL A 260 -3.72 -8.34 -1.68
C VAL A 260 -2.80 -8.05 -2.87
N HIS A 261 -1.67 -8.72 -2.96
CA HIS A 261 -0.70 -8.52 -4.03
C HIS A 261 -1.15 -9.08 -5.39
N THR A 262 -1.70 -10.31 -5.39
CA THR A 262 -1.82 -11.12 -6.59
C THR A 262 -3.24 -11.59 -6.85
N ARG A 263 -3.54 -11.85 -8.14
CA ARG A 263 -4.81 -12.44 -8.54
C ARG A 263 -5.06 -13.78 -7.84
N LEU A 264 -4.05 -14.63 -7.78
CA LEU A 264 -4.16 -15.93 -7.13
C LEU A 264 -4.51 -15.80 -5.63
N GLY A 265 -3.89 -14.83 -4.94
CA GLY A 265 -4.21 -14.50 -3.55
C GLY A 265 -5.67 -14.06 -3.38
N TRP A 266 -6.17 -13.23 -4.29
CA TRP A 266 -7.55 -12.77 -4.26
C TRP A 266 -8.58 -13.87 -4.58
N GLU A 267 -8.36 -14.61 -5.66
CA GLU A 267 -9.33 -15.60 -6.17
C GLU A 267 -9.44 -16.81 -5.24
N GLN A 268 -8.32 -17.25 -4.67
CA GLN A 268 -8.27 -18.47 -3.84
C GLN A 268 -8.13 -18.19 -2.34
N ALA A 269 -8.25 -16.94 -1.92
CA ALA A 269 -8.11 -16.52 -0.53
C ALA A 269 -6.82 -17.05 0.14
N LEU A 270 -5.68 -16.90 -0.56
CA LEU A 270 -4.40 -17.39 -0.07
C LEU A 270 -3.69 -16.33 0.78
N PRO A 271 -3.08 -16.75 1.91
CA PRO A 271 -2.34 -15.84 2.77
C PRO A 271 -1.08 -15.31 2.07
N GLN A 272 -0.74 -14.08 2.40
CA GLN A 272 0.45 -13.42 1.89
C GLN A 272 1.73 -13.95 2.53
N ALA A 273 2.86 -13.79 1.83
CA ALA A 273 4.18 -14.03 2.40
C ALA A 273 4.45 -13.08 3.56
N VAL A 274 5.06 -13.62 4.62
CA VAL A 274 5.40 -12.84 5.82
C VAL A 274 6.67 -12.02 5.55
N ILE A 275 6.55 -10.73 5.70
CA ILE A 275 7.65 -9.75 5.60
C ILE A 275 7.80 -9.01 6.94
N PRO A 276 8.90 -8.28 7.17
CA PRO A 276 9.01 -7.43 8.36
C PRO A 276 7.88 -6.40 8.43
N GLY A 277 7.16 -6.36 9.56
CA GLY A 277 5.99 -5.51 9.76
C GLY A 277 4.65 -6.13 9.41
N PHE A 278 4.66 -7.27 8.76
CA PHE A 278 3.43 -8.00 8.44
C PHE A 278 2.78 -8.60 9.69
N ASP A 279 1.50 -8.29 9.86
CA ASP A 279 0.64 -8.89 10.88
C ASP A 279 -0.36 -9.84 10.19
N PRO A 280 -0.20 -11.17 10.34
CA PRO A 280 -1.04 -12.14 9.62
C PRO A 280 -2.50 -12.09 10.03
N ASP A 281 -2.81 -11.79 11.29
CA ASP A 281 -4.18 -11.74 11.80
C ASP A 281 -4.91 -10.49 11.29
N LEU A 282 -4.23 -9.34 11.32
CA LEU A 282 -4.77 -8.11 10.74
C LEU A 282 -4.91 -8.20 9.21
N SER A 283 -3.94 -8.83 8.54
CA SER A 283 -4.00 -9.03 7.09
C SER A 283 -5.18 -9.92 6.68
N ALA A 284 -5.40 -11.03 7.41
CA ALA A 284 -6.54 -11.91 7.18
C ALA A 284 -7.89 -11.19 7.42
N ASP A 285 -8.00 -10.42 8.52
CA ASP A 285 -9.21 -9.63 8.80
C ASP A 285 -9.46 -8.55 7.73
N SER A 286 -8.41 -7.84 7.29
CA SER A 286 -8.52 -6.82 6.23
C SER A 286 -8.93 -7.44 4.90
N PHE A 287 -8.33 -8.58 4.53
CA PHE A 287 -8.71 -9.34 3.34
C PHE A 287 -10.16 -9.76 3.37
N GLU A 288 -10.60 -10.38 4.47
CA GLU A 288 -11.98 -10.87 4.61
C GLU A 288 -13.00 -9.73 4.47
N ARG A 289 -12.75 -8.58 5.11
CA ARG A 289 -13.59 -7.39 5.00
C ARG A 289 -13.68 -6.86 3.57
N LEU A 290 -12.55 -6.76 2.88
CA LEU A 290 -12.49 -6.34 1.47
C LEU A 290 -13.25 -7.32 0.58
N LYS A 291 -13.07 -8.62 0.80
CA LYS A 291 -13.72 -9.68 0.03
C LYS A 291 -15.23 -9.65 0.21
N GLN A 292 -15.71 -9.63 1.46
CA GLN A 292 -17.13 -9.53 1.79
C GLN A 292 -17.77 -8.26 1.22
N PHE A 293 -17.04 -7.14 1.26
CA PHE A 293 -17.53 -5.89 0.70
C PHE A 293 -17.66 -6.01 -0.84
N ALA A 294 -16.65 -6.53 -1.53
CA ALA A 294 -16.67 -6.75 -2.97
C ALA A 294 -17.79 -7.73 -3.41
N GLU A 295 -18.04 -8.78 -2.64
CA GLU A 295 -19.11 -9.76 -2.91
C GLU A 295 -20.51 -9.16 -2.78
N ARG A 296 -20.70 -8.20 -1.85
CA ARG A 296 -21.98 -7.47 -1.73
C ARG A 296 -22.16 -6.42 -2.82
N HIS A 297 -21.08 -5.98 -3.45
CA HIS A 297 -21.05 -4.91 -4.44
C HIS A 297 -20.35 -5.36 -5.73
N PRO A 298 -20.96 -6.28 -6.50
CA PRO A 298 -20.35 -6.83 -7.72
C PRO A 298 -20.14 -5.79 -8.83
N GLU A 299 -20.74 -4.59 -8.70
CA GLU A 299 -20.52 -3.45 -9.59
C GLU A 299 -19.17 -2.78 -9.39
N ILE A 300 -18.45 -3.08 -8.29
CA ILE A 300 -17.15 -2.50 -8.00
C ILE A 300 -16.05 -3.24 -8.77
N GLU A 301 -15.28 -2.52 -9.55
CA GLU A 301 -14.07 -3.05 -10.16
C GLU A 301 -12.91 -3.01 -9.14
N ILE A 302 -12.25 -4.17 -8.94
CA ILE A 302 -11.20 -4.37 -7.93
C ILE A 302 -9.81 -4.27 -8.57
N PHE A 303 -8.92 -3.48 -7.96
CA PHE A 303 -7.52 -3.33 -8.36
C PHE A 303 -6.61 -3.83 -7.25
N LEU A 304 -5.86 -4.90 -7.54
CA LEU A 304 -4.90 -5.49 -6.61
C LEU A 304 -3.56 -4.74 -6.64
N GLY A 305 -2.71 -4.97 -5.65
CA GLY A 305 -1.41 -4.29 -5.51
C GLY A 305 -0.53 -4.43 -6.75
N HIS A 306 -0.33 -5.66 -7.25
CA HIS A 306 0.68 -5.92 -8.28
C HIS A 306 0.19 -6.68 -9.51
N GLN A 307 -1.05 -7.10 -9.54
CA GLN A 307 -1.58 -7.87 -10.67
C GLN A 307 -3.01 -7.43 -11.02
N PRO A 308 -3.37 -7.45 -12.32
CA PRO A 308 -4.76 -7.25 -12.71
C PRO A 308 -5.58 -8.52 -12.44
N LEU A 309 -6.86 -8.37 -12.18
CA LEU A 309 -7.81 -9.46 -12.27
C LEU A 309 -8.06 -9.86 -13.74
N GLU A 310 -8.64 -11.04 -13.94
CA GLU A 310 -8.94 -11.51 -15.29
C GLU A 310 -9.88 -10.55 -16.02
N GLY A 311 -9.54 -10.22 -17.28
CA GLY A 311 -10.30 -9.27 -18.10
C GLY A 311 -9.91 -7.80 -17.89
N GLN A 312 -9.01 -7.47 -16.96
CA GLN A 312 -8.47 -6.13 -16.80
C GLN A 312 -7.15 -6.00 -17.59
N SER A 313 -7.15 -5.23 -18.64
CA SER A 313 -5.95 -4.94 -19.48
C SER A 313 -5.26 -3.66 -19.04
#